data_96dec1aff18d65f6115269b120283393
#
_entry.id   96dec1aff18d65f6115269b120283393
#
_cell.length_a   1.000
_cell.length_b   1.000
_cell.length_c   1.000
_cell.angle_alpha   90.00
_cell.angle_beta   90.00
_cell.angle_gamma   90.00
#
_symmetry.space_group_name_H-M   'P 1'
#
loop_
_entity.id
_entity.type
_entity.pdbx_description
1 polymer ?
#
loop_
_entity_poly.entity_id
_entity_poly.type
_entity_poly.pdbx_seq_one_letter_code
_entity_poly.pdbx_strand_id
1 'polypeptide(L)'
;MSFINAALNYGPGAENLEFRLHLRYEFLMLGIQPVIEKLRKHENETLNRHLDFFELMRVEDEKELAKKYDQVHVDTKSASAMFEILRSKLTHSPAMPHFLSMLHHSLLLPLDYGAAPQHWLLFDRIVQQIVLQSEVQENPDVETIGINVKEIVEL
;
A
#
# COMPACT_ATOMS: atom_id res chain seq x y z
N MET A 1 -14.33 13.15 6.63
CA MET A 1 -12.90 13.19 7.02
C MET A 1 -12.63 12.62 8.42
N SER A 2 -13.42 12.88 9.46
CA SER A 2 -13.15 12.34 10.81
C SER A 2 -13.10 10.82 10.86
N PHE A 3 -14.02 10.12 10.16
CA PHE A 3 -14.00 8.65 10.05
C PHE A 3 -12.73 8.13 9.37
N ILE A 4 -12.32 8.73 8.25
CA ILE A 4 -11.09 8.34 7.55
C ILE A 4 -9.86 8.53 8.45
N ASN A 5 -9.77 9.67 9.15
CA ASN A 5 -8.70 9.92 10.10
C ASN A 5 -8.71 8.92 11.27
N ALA A 6 -9.89 8.53 11.74
CA ALA A 6 -10.01 7.51 12.77
C ALA A 6 -9.51 6.14 12.26
N ALA A 7 -9.95 5.70 11.08
CA ALA A 7 -9.53 4.42 10.50
C ALA A 7 -8.01 4.33 10.30
N LEU A 8 -7.36 5.46 9.98
CA LEU A 8 -5.91 5.53 9.77
C LEU A 8 -5.09 5.64 11.07
N ASN A 9 -5.67 6.14 12.17
CA ASN A 9 -4.89 6.51 13.36
C ASN A 9 -5.33 5.79 14.65
N TYR A 10 -6.31 4.88 14.58
CA TYR A 10 -6.76 4.07 15.69
C TYR A 10 -6.77 2.59 15.33
N GLY A 11 -6.73 1.72 16.35
CA GLY A 11 -6.66 0.29 16.16
C GLY A 11 -5.42 -0.13 15.34
N PRO A 12 -5.56 -1.01 14.36
CA PRO A 12 -4.43 -1.45 13.52
C PRO A 12 -3.69 -0.31 12.83
N GLY A 13 -4.39 0.78 12.48
CA GLY A 13 -3.79 1.96 11.88
C GLY A 13 -2.82 2.72 12.80
N ALA A 14 -2.99 2.65 14.13
CA ALA A 14 -2.08 3.32 15.07
C ALA A 14 -0.69 2.68 15.10
N GLU A 15 -0.62 1.36 14.97
CA GLU A 15 0.59 0.57 15.26
C GLU A 15 1.30 0.07 13.99
N ASN A 16 0.61 0.05 12.84
CA ASN A 16 1.11 -0.59 11.63
C ASN A 16 1.20 0.39 10.45
N LEU A 17 2.43 0.71 10.04
CA LEU A 17 2.70 1.60 8.92
C LEU A 17 2.17 1.02 7.59
N GLU A 18 2.37 -0.27 7.36
CA GLU A 18 1.98 -0.97 6.14
C GLU A 18 0.46 -0.93 5.94
N PHE A 19 -0.28 -1.12 7.03
CA PHE A 19 -1.73 -0.98 7.02
C PHE A 19 -2.17 0.45 6.69
N ARG A 20 -1.56 1.47 7.30
CA ARG A 20 -1.86 2.87 6.98
C ARG A 20 -1.57 3.20 5.52
N LEU A 21 -0.40 2.78 5.01
CA LEU A 21 -0.01 3.01 3.61
C LEU A 21 -0.96 2.31 2.64
N HIS A 22 -1.37 1.06 2.96
CA HIS A 22 -2.37 0.34 2.18
C HIS A 22 -3.69 1.12 2.12
N LEU A 23 -4.27 1.50 3.26
CA LEU A 23 -5.52 2.27 3.29
C LEU A 23 -5.41 3.61 2.54
N ARG A 24 -4.28 4.32 2.67
CA ARG A 24 -4.07 5.57 1.93
C ARG A 24 -4.04 5.34 0.42
N TYR A 25 -3.41 4.25 -0.01
CA TYR A 25 -3.38 3.87 -1.42
C TYR A 25 -4.79 3.53 -1.93
N GLU A 26 -5.57 2.76 -1.20
CA GLU A 26 -6.96 2.45 -1.53
C GLU A 26 -7.81 3.74 -1.66
N PHE A 27 -7.69 4.67 -0.72
CA PHE A 27 -8.38 5.97 -0.81
C PHE A 27 -7.91 6.78 -2.03
N LEU A 28 -6.63 6.73 -2.38
CA LEU A 28 -6.10 7.39 -3.57
C LEU A 28 -6.73 6.80 -4.85
N MET A 29 -6.81 5.47 -4.94
CA MET A 29 -7.42 4.77 -6.07
C MET A 29 -8.92 5.04 -6.17
N LEU A 30 -9.60 5.25 -5.05
CA LEU A 30 -11.01 5.69 -4.99
C LEU A 30 -11.19 7.19 -5.33
N GLY A 31 -10.11 7.93 -5.59
CA GLY A 31 -10.17 9.33 -6.00
C GLY A 31 -10.37 10.33 -4.87
N ILE A 32 -9.78 10.09 -3.70
CA ILE A 32 -9.88 11.00 -2.54
C ILE A 32 -9.30 12.39 -2.81
N GLN A 33 -8.27 12.50 -3.65
CA GLN A 33 -7.55 13.76 -3.87
C GLN A 33 -8.46 14.89 -4.42
N PRO A 34 -9.20 14.70 -5.53
CA PRO A 34 -10.12 15.73 -6.01
C PRO A 34 -11.28 16.01 -5.03
N VAL A 35 -11.63 15.06 -4.17
CA VAL A 35 -12.62 15.27 -3.11
C VAL A 35 -12.08 16.22 -2.06
N ILE A 36 -10.84 16.06 -1.59
CA ILE A 36 -10.16 16.94 -0.64
C ILE A 36 -10.11 18.37 -1.19
N GLU A 37 -9.73 18.55 -2.46
CA GLU A 37 -9.66 19.85 -3.12
C GLU A 37 -11.04 20.57 -3.15
N LYS A 38 -12.11 19.82 -3.40
CA LYS A 38 -13.48 20.33 -3.35
C LYS A 38 -13.91 20.70 -1.93
N LEU A 39 -13.59 19.86 -0.94
CA LEU A 39 -13.97 20.09 0.45
C LEU A 39 -13.30 21.33 1.03
N ARG A 40 -12.06 21.63 0.64
CA ARG A 40 -11.37 22.87 1.08
C ARG A 40 -12.08 24.15 0.65
N LYS A 41 -12.85 24.13 -0.46
CA LYS A 41 -13.60 25.28 -0.94
C LYS A 41 -14.82 25.64 -0.07
N HIS A 42 -15.20 24.78 0.87
CA HIS A 42 -16.32 25.06 1.77
C HIS A 42 -15.97 25.97 2.97
N GLU A 43 -14.69 26.32 3.12
CA GLU A 43 -14.20 27.26 4.17
C GLU A 43 -14.70 26.92 5.59
N ASN A 44 -14.95 25.66 5.88
CA ASN A 44 -15.38 25.19 7.19
C ASN A 44 -14.16 24.86 8.07
N GLU A 45 -13.98 25.58 9.16
CA GLU A 45 -12.80 25.49 10.03
C GLU A 45 -12.60 24.07 10.61
N THR A 46 -13.68 23.42 11.06
CA THR A 46 -13.60 22.04 11.60
C THR A 46 -13.22 21.05 10.52
N LEU A 47 -13.79 21.19 9.32
CA LEU A 47 -13.44 20.35 8.19
C LEU A 47 -11.98 20.57 7.78
N ASN A 48 -11.53 21.82 7.72
CA ASN A 48 -10.13 22.16 7.37
C ASN A 48 -9.15 21.54 8.37
N ARG A 49 -9.42 21.58 9.67
CA ARG A 49 -8.59 20.87 10.68
C ARG A 49 -8.48 19.37 10.41
N HIS A 50 -9.57 18.72 10.01
CA HIS A 50 -9.53 17.29 9.67
C HIS A 50 -8.76 17.02 8.37
N LEU A 51 -8.83 17.92 7.39
CA LEU A 51 -8.07 17.82 6.14
C LEU A 51 -6.57 18.04 6.39
N ASP A 52 -6.22 19.02 7.20
CA ASP A 52 -4.83 19.32 7.57
C ASP A 52 -4.21 18.16 8.36
N PHE A 53 -4.95 17.58 9.29
CA PHE A 53 -4.51 16.40 10.02
C PHE A 53 -4.28 15.20 9.10
N PHE A 54 -5.18 14.94 8.13
CA PHE A 54 -5.00 13.90 7.13
C PHE A 54 -3.70 14.07 6.33
N GLU A 55 -3.44 15.29 5.85
CA GLU A 55 -2.24 15.59 5.09
C GLU A 55 -0.97 15.54 5.95
N LEU A 56 -1.02 16.03 7.19
CA LEU A 56 0.11 15.93 8.12
C LEU A 56 0.52 14.49 8.35
N MET A 57 -0.44 13.62 8.68
CA MET A 57 -0.17 12.20 8.92
C MET A 57 0.29 11.47 7.65
N ARG A 58 -0.18 11.90 6.47
CA ARG A 58 0.32 11.37 5.19
C ARG A 58 1.82 11.65 5.02
N VAL A 59 2.23 12.87 5.28
CA VAL A 59 3.65 13.27 5.19
C VAL A 59 4.52 12.50 6.19
N GLU A 60 4.03 12.26 7.41
CA GLU A 60 4.75 11.45 8.39
C GLU A 60 4.89 9.99 7.94
N ASP A 61 3.82 9.37 7.42
CA ASP A 61 3.87 8.01 6.88
C ASP A 61 4.85 7.90 5.69
N GLU A 62 4.88 8.89 4.79
CA GLU A 62 5.84 8.95 3.68
C GLU A 62 7.30 9.05 4.19
N LYS A 63 7.55 9.80 5.25
CA LYS A 63 8.87 9.87 5.89
C LYS A 63 9.28 8.55 6.53
N GLU A 64 8.35 7.88 7.20
CA GLU A 64 8.60 6.55 7.79
C GLU A 64 8.95 5.53 6.69
N LEU A 65 8.18 5.52 5.59
CA LEU A 65 8.47 4.67 4.43
C LEU A 65 9.87 4.97 3.86
N ALA A 66 10.20 6.24 3.69
CA ALA A 66 11.50 6.64 3.17
C ALA A 66 12.66 6.16 4.07
N LYS A 67 12.52 6.26 5.39
CA LYS A 67 13.49 5.72 6.36
C LYS A 67 13.67 4.21 6.22
N LYS A 68 12.60 3.46 6.04
CA LYS A 68 12.64 1.99 5.85
C LYS A 68 13.55 1.59 4.68
N TYR A 69 13.67 2.43 3.67
CA TYR A 69 14.48 2.18 2.47
C TYR A 69 15.78 2.99 2.40
N ASP A 70 16.15 3.72 3.43
CA ASP A 70 17.31 4.64 3.45
C ASP A 70 17.24 5.68 2.31
N GLN A 71 16.05 6.15 2.00
CA GLN A 71 15.77 7.14 0.97
C GLN A 71 15.35 8.48 1.60
N VAL A 72 15.52 9.55 0.86
CA VAL A 72 14.96 10.87 1.22
C VAL A 72 13.46 10.92 0.93
N HIS A 73 13.06 10.27 -0.16
CA HIS A 73 11.67 10.18 -0.63
C HIS A 73 11.46 8.91 -1.45
N VAL A 74 10.29 8.29 -1.33
CA VAL A 74 9.87 7.16 -2.17
C VAL A 74 8.71 7.62 -3.04
N ASP A 75 8.95 7.70 -4.36
CA ASP A 75 7.90 8.00 -5.32
C ASP A 75 7.03 6.76 -5.60
N THR A 76 5.95 6.62 -4.84
CA THR A 76 5.00 5.52 -4.97
C THR A 76 4.05 5.64 -6.19
N LYS A 77 4.19 6.70 -6.99
CA LYS A 77 3.47 6.88 -8.27
C LYS A 77 4.32 6.45 -9.47
N SER A 78 5.60 6.21 -9.27
CA SER A 78 6.53 5.77 -10.31
C SER A 78 6.84 4.28 -10.19
N ALA A 79 6.35 3.46 -11.12
CA ALA A 79 6.66 2.04 -11.19
C ALA A 79 8.18 1.80 -11.30
N SER A 80 8.89 2.62 -12.08
CA SER A 80 10.34 2.53 -12.24
C SER A 80 11.07 2.82 -10.92
N ALA A 81 10.65 3.85 -10.18
CA ALA A 81 11.28 4.19 -8.90
C ALA A 81 11.07 3.07 -7.87
N MET A 82 9.86 2.54 -7.75
CA MET A 82 9.57 1.41 -6.85
C MET A 82 10.35 0.15 -7.25
N PHE A 83 10.42 -0.16 -8.55
CA PHE A 83 11.19 -1.30 -9.05
C PHE A 83 12.67 -1.19 -8.70
N GLU A 84 13.30 -0.02 -8.91
CA GLU A 84 14.72 0.20 -8.61
C GLU A 84 15.02 0.04 -7.11
N ILE A 85 14.14 0.49 -6.22
CA ILE A 85 14.27 0.29 -4.78
C ILE A 85 14.26 -1.21 -4.46
N LEU A 86 13.27 -1.95 -4.97
CA LEU A 86 13.15 -3.40 -4.76
C LEU A 86 14.37 -4.13 -5.32
N ARG A 87 14.77 -3.83 -6.55
CA ARG A 87 15.95 -4.40 -7.19
C ARG A 87 17.20 -4.18 -6.35
N SER A 88 17.44 -2.95 -5.93
CA SER A 88 18.62 -2.59 -5.13
C SER A 88 18.66 -3.35 -3.79
N LYS A 89 17.54 -3.42 -3.07
CA LYS A 89 17.46 -4.09 -1.77
C LYS A 89 17.57 -5.61 -1.88
N LEU A 90 17.11 -6.21 -2.98
CA LEU A 90 17.10 -7.65 -3.18
C LEU A 90 18.36 -8.21 -3.86
N THR A 91 19.18 -7.37 -4.52
CA THR A 91 20.30 -7.79 -5.39
C THR A 91 21.26 -8.81 -4.75
N HIS A 92 21.51 -8.72 -3.44
CA HIS A 92 22.41 -9.64 -2.73
C HIS A 92 21.67 -10.50 -1.69
N SER A 93 20.36 -10.61 -1.80
CA SER A 93 19.55 -11.38 -0.87
C SER A 93 19.16 -12.75 -1.45
N PRO A 94 18.87 -13.76 -0.61
CA PRO A 94 18.28 -15.03 -1.05
C PRO A 94 16.94 -14.88 -1.77
N ALA A 95 16.25 -13.74 -1.61
CA ALA A 95 14.98 -13.47 -2.26
C ALA A 95 15.12 -13.07 -3.73
N MET A 96 16.33 -12.72 -4.21
CA MET A 96 16.53 -12.26 -5.60
C MET A 96 16.09 -13.27 -6.66
N PRO A 97 16.38 -14.59 -6.56
CA PRO A 97 15.87 -15.58 -7.52
C PRO A 97 14.33 -15.63 -7.59
N HIS A 98 13.68 -15.49 -6.43
CA HIS A 98 12.21 -15.48 -6.36
C HIS A 98 11.62 -14.21 -6.96
N PHE A 99 12.27 -13.07 -6.75
CA PHE A 99 11.88 -11.81 -7.37
C PHE A 99 11.98 -11.88 -8.91
N LEU A 100 13.07 -12.45 -9.43
CA LEU A 100 13.23 -12.67 -10.88
C LEU A 100 12.17 -13.64 -11.42
N SER A 101 11.88 -14.72 -10.71
CA SER A 101 10.83 -15.68 -11.08
C SER A 101 9.45 -15.01 -11.12
N MET A 102 9.14 -14.18 -10.12
CA MET A 102 7.90 -13.41 -10.08
C MET A 102 7.78 -12.47 -11.31
N LEU A 103 8.83 -11.74 -11.63
CA LEU A 103 8.85 -10.86 -12.80
C LEU A 103 8.69 -11.64 -14.11
N HIS A 104 9.39 -12.80 -14.23
CA HIS A 104 9.26 -13.68 -15.39
C HIS A 104 7.82 -14.14 -15.58
N HIS A 105 7.17 -14.65 -14.53
CA HIS A 105 5.78 -15.07 -14.60
C HIS A 105 4.82 -13.90 -14.88
N SER A 106 5.14 -12.71 -14.36
CA SER A 106 4.34 -11.51 -14.65
C SER A 106 4.36 -11.13 -16.14
N LEU A 107 5.46 -11.39 -16.86
CA LEU A 107 5.53 -11.19 -18.32
C LEU A 107 4.65 -12.18 -19.10
N LEU A 108 4.28 -13.31 -18.50
CA LEU A 108 3.42 -14.32 -19.12
C LEU A 108 1.92 -14.07 -18.86
N LEU A 109 1.58 -13.12 -17.98
CA LEU A 109 0.20 -12.71 -17.78
C LEU A 109 -0.33 -12.02 -19.05
N PRO A 110 -1.64 -12.12 -19.33
CA PRO A 110 -2.25 -11.40 -20.45
C PRO A 110 -2.01 -9.89 -20.33
N LEU A 111 -1.41 -9.29 -21.36
CA LEU A 111 -1.07 -7.86 -21.42
C LEU A 111 -1.96 -7.09 -22.40
N ASP A 112 -2.84 -7.78 -23.12
CA ASP A 112 -3.69 -7.17 -24.17
C ASP A 112 -4.73 -6.24 -23.56
N TYR A 113 -5.02 -5.13 -24.24
CA TYR A 113 -5.98 -4.11 -23.81
C TYR A 113 -7.40 -4.62 -23.59
N GLY A 114 -7.76 -5.79 -24.10
CA GLY A 114 -9.04 -6.46 -23.89
C GLY A 114 -8.97 -7.64 -22.93
N ALA A 115 -7.78 -8.05 -22.52
CA ALA A 115 -7.61 -9.16 -21.62
C ALA A 115 -7.94 -8.73 -20.19
N ALA A 116 -8.72 -9.56 -19.58
CA ALA A 116 -9.31 -9.37 -18.28
C ALA A 116 -8.32 -8.84 -17.22
N PRO A 117 -8.56 -7.68 -16.63
CA PRO A 117 -7.78 -7.16 -15.52
C PRO A 117 -7.81 -8.08 -14.29
N GLN A 118 -8.64 -9.12 -14.30
CA GLN A 118 -8.84 -10.05 -13.19
C GLN A 118 -7.55 -10.79 -12.79
N HIS A 119 -6.67 -11.14 -13.72
CA HIS A 119 -5.39 -11.77 -13.38
C HIS A 119 -4.47 -10.83 -12.59
N TRP A 120 -4.41 -9.56 -13.01
CA TRP A 120 -3.65 -8.52 -12.31
C TRP A 120 -4.29 -8.15 -10.97
N LEU A 121 -5.63 -8.09 -10.94
CA LEU A 121 -6.36 -7.89 -9.69
C LEU A 121 -6.10 -9.02 -8.69
N LEU A 122 -6.14 -10.28 -9.13
CA LEU A 122 -5.83 -11.42 -8.28
C LEU A 122 -4.39 -11.36 -7.76
N PHE A 123 -3.43 -11.06 -8.63
CA PHE A 123 -2.02 -10.91 -8.26
C PHE A 123 -1.83 -9.81 -7.21
N ASP A 124 -2.44 -8.65 -7.41
CA ASP A 124 -2.45 -7.55 -6.46
C ASP A 124 -3.04 -7.97 -5.10
N ARG A 125 -4.20 -8.64 -5.09
CA ARG A 125 -4.82 -9.14 -3.86
C ARG A 125 -3.97 -10.14 -3.10
N ILE A 126 -3.25 -11.02 -3.80
CA ILE A 126 -2.31 -11.97 -3.17
C ILE A 126 -1.17 -11.20 -2.50
N VAL A 127 -0.57 -10.22 -3.18
CA VAL A 127 0.52 -9.41 -2.62
C VAL A 127 0.03 -8.60 -1.42
N GLN A 128 -1.16 -8.00 -1.50
CA GLN A 128 -1.80 -7.31 -0.37
C GLN A 128 -1.95 -8.22 0.85
N GLN A 129 -2.45 -9.45 0.64
CA GLN A 129 -2.61 -10.44 1.71
C GLN A 129 -1.27 -10.78 2.36
N ILE A 130 -0.22 -10.99 1.57
CA ILE A 130 1.12 -11.26 2.09
C ILE A 130 1.60 -10.12 2.99
N VAL A 131 1.47 -8.88 2.53
CA VAL A 131 1.90 -7.69 3.29
C VAL A 131 1.09 -7.55 4.57
N LEU A 132 -0.24 -7.65 4.49
CA LEU A 132 -1.12 -7.41 5.64
C LEU A 132 -1.10 -8.55 6.67
N GLN A 133 -0.84 -9.79 6.26
CA GLN A 133 -0.75 -10.95 7.18
C GLN A 133 0.63 -11.11 7.80
N SER A 134 1.70 -10.60 7.18
CA SER A 134 3.05 -10.77 7.71
C SER A 134 3.31 -9.99 8.99
N GLU A 135 2.59 -8.88 9.21
CA GLU A 135 2.83 -7.97 10.33
C GLU A 135 1.64 -7.78 11.29
N VAL A 136 0.44 -8.20 10.89
CA VAL A 136 -0.78 -8.00 11.70
C VAL A 136 -1.33 -9.33 12.18
N GLN A 137 -1.45 -9.48 13.50
CA GLN A 137 -2.29 -10.50 14.12
C GLN A 137 -3.73 -10.27 13.64
N GLU A 138 -4.28 -11.26 12.92
CA GLU A 138 -5.69 -11.42 12.56
C GLU A 138 -6.48 -10.09 12.43
N ASN A 139 -6.32 -9.41 11.29
CA ASN A 139 -7.20 -8.29 10.98
C ASN A 139 -8.54 -8.87 10.42
N PRO A 140 -9.66 -8.76 11.15
CA PRO A 140 -10.94 -9.33 10.75
C PRO A 140 -11.52 -8.65 9.50
N ASP A 141 -11.01 -7.49 9.10
CA ASP A 141 -11.51 -6.70 7.97
C ASP A 141 -10.82 -7.04 6.64
N VAL A 142 -9.82 -7.92 6.65
CA VAL A 142 -9.17 -8.41 5.44
C VAL A 142 -9.88 -9.68 4.98
N GLU A 143 -10.63 -9.62 3.87
CA GLU A 143 -11.15 -10.82 3.20
C GLU A 143 -9.99 -11.79 2.92
N THR A 144 -9.94 -12.88 3.63
CA THR A 144 -8.92 -13.91 3.44
C THR A 144 -9.19 -14.64 2.12
N ILE A 145 -8.35 -14.39 1.14
CA ILE A 145 -8.11 -15.43 0.12
C ILE A 145 -7.45 -16.56 0.91
N GLY A 146 -8.06 -17.72 1.05
CA GLY A 146 -7.66 -18.82 1.94
C GLY A 146 -6.18 -19.29 1.89
N ILE A 147 -5.26 -18.35 1.80
CA ILE A 147 -3.81 -18.51 1.82
C ILE A 147 -3.35 -18.14 3.22
N ASN A 148 -2.95 -19.15 3.99
CA ASN A 148 -2.30 -18.90 5.28
C ASN A 148 -0.81 -18.62 5.03
N VAL A 149 -0.46 -17.33 4.99
CA VAL A 149 0.92 -16.88 4.72
C VAL A 149 1.89 -17.39 5.78
N LYS A 150 1.47 -17.49 7.04
CA LYS A 150 2.33 -17.99 8.13
C LYS A 150 2.75 -19.45 7.90
N GLU A 151 1.83 -20.30 7.48
CA GLU A 151 2.15 -21.72 7.18
C GLU A 151 3.10 -21.86 6.00
N ILE A 152 3.09 -20.93 5.04
CA ILE A 152 3.98 -20.98 3.87
C ILE A 152 5.39 -20.46 4.23
N VAL A 153 5.49 -19.49 5.12
CA VAL A 153 6.78 -18.87 5.49
C VAL A 153 7.54 -19.72 6.54
N GLU A 154 6.84 -20.56 7.30
CA GLU A 154 7.44 -21.48 8.29
C GLU A 154 7.93 -22.81 7.67
N LEU A 155 7.71 -23.05 6.38
CA LEU A 155 8.23 -24.18 5.60
C LEU A 155 9.62 -23.89 5.03
#